data_7214d795812daeb79cc731e90f6e0572
#
_entry.id   7214d795812daeb79cc731e90f6e0572
#
_cell.length_a   1.000
_cell.length_b   1.000
_cell.length_c   1.000
_cell.angle_alpha   90.00
_cell.angle_beta   90.00
_cell.angle_gamma   90.00
#
_symmetry.space_group_name_H-M   'P 1'
#
loop_
_entity.id
_entity.type
_entity.pdbx_description
1 polymer ?
#
loop_
_entity_poly.entity_id
_entity_poly.type
_entity_poly.pdbx_seq_one_letter_code
_entity_poly.pdbx_strand_id
1 'polypeptide(L)'
;MYEKEKRFVPGMEFSKWLNNEFIPNNPEFKWVKEVSSKSVKQSIMDADRAFKDFFQGKKHFPKFKKKSKSDVKMYFVKTDCNTIIPCERHRIKIPTLGWVRIKEKGYIPTTKSGYTIKSGTVSIRAGRFYVSVLVELPDAETSRAFTGGIGIDLGLQDFAIVSNGKTYKNINKTSKVKKIEKKLKREQRELSRKYENLKKGGLTQKANIHKQQLKVQKLHCRMNNIRADYINKIIAETVKTKPSYITIENLNVKGMMKNRHLSKAIASQKFYEFRIRLQAKCKENGIELRIVDRFYPSSKTCHNCGSVKSDLKLSDRTFHCAECGYTADRDYNASLNLKDCQTYDIA
;
A
#
# COMPACT_ATOMS: atom_id res chain seq x y z
N MET A 1 -18.52 10.50 -26.28
CA MET A 1 -17.67 11.28 -27.17
C MET A 1 -16.66 10.41 -27.90
N TYR A 2 -15.61 9.86 -27.28
CA TYR A 2 -14.57 9.09 -27.96
C TYR A 2 -15.12 7.92 -28.83
N GLU A 3 -16.08 7.15 -28.33
CA GLU A 3 -16.68 6.03 -29.06
C GLU A 3 -17.45 6.50 -30.33
N LYS A 4 -18.07 7.68 -30.26
CA LYS A 4 -18.84 8.25 -31.38
C LYS A 4 -17.96 9.03 -32.35
N GLU A 5 -17.08 9.87 -31.85
CA GLU A 5 -16.33 10.85 -32.65
C GLU A 5 -14.92 10.38 -32.99
N LYS A 6 -14.45 9.27 -32.35
CA LYS A 6 -13.07 8.76 -32.46
C LYS A 6 -11.99 9.81 -32.11
N ARG A 7 -12.40 10.95 -31.55
CA ARG A 7 -11.54 12.05 -31.11
C ARG A 7 -11.41 12.03 -29.59
N PHE A 8 -10.18 12.13 -29.10
CA PHE A 8 -9.91 12.31 -27.69
C PHE A 8 -10.16 13.80 -27.33
N VAL A 9 -11.00 14.03 -26.32
CA VAL A 9 -11.28 15.36 -25.77
C VAL A 9 -10.52 15.51 -24.45
N PRO A 10 -9.62 16.51 -24.33
CA PRO A 10 -8.91 16.77 -23.07
C PRO A 10 -9.86 17.06 -21.92
N GLY A 11 -9.49 16.66 -20.70
CA GLY A 11 -10.37 16.75 -19.54
C GLY A 11 -10.87 18.18 -19.26
N MET A 12 -10.06 19.21 -19.51
CA MET A 12 -10.47 20.60 -19.31
C MET A 12 -11.51 21.06 -20.34
N GLU A 13 -11.35 20.68 -21.61
CA GLU A 13 -12.30 20.95 -22.69
C GLU A 13 -13.63 20.22 -22.42
N PHE A 14 -13.53 18.93 -22.05
CA PHE A 14 -14.71 18.16 -21.64
C PHE A 14 -15.44 18.81 -20.44
N SER A 15 -14.70 19.32 -19.44
CA SER A 15 -15.31 19.98 -18.29
C SER A 15 -16.06 21.26 -18.68
N LYS A 16 -15.54 22.05 -19.62
CA LYS A 16 -16.22 23.24 -20.14
C LYS A 16 -17.52 22.86 -20.88
N TRP A 17 -17.42 21.91 -21.80
CA TRP A 17 -18.57 21.39 -22.54
C TRP A 17 -19.65 20.83 -21.61
N LEU A 18 -19.26 20.01 -20.61
CA LEU A 18 -20.19 19.41 -19.64
C LEU A 18 -21.00 20.46 -18.88
N ASN A 19 -20.36 21.55 -18.42
CA ASN A 19 -20.99 22.54 -17.57
C ASN A 19 -21.80 23.60 -18.38
N ASN A 20 -21.31 23.96 -19.57
CA ASN A 20 -21.86 25.08 -20.34
C ASN A 20 -22.87 24.63 -21.41
N GLU A 21 -22.74 23.40 -21.90
CA GLU A 21 -23.58 22.90 -22.98
C GLU A 21 -24.41 21.68 -22.57
N PHE A 22 -23.75 20.63 -22.04
CA PHE A 22 -24.43 19.37 -21.82
C PHE A 22 -25.44 19.42 -20.67
N ILE A 23 -25.06 19.87 -19.47
CA ILE A 23 -25.96 19.92 -18.31
C ILE A 23 -27.14 20.88 -18.52
N PRO A 24 -26.97 22.08 -19.09
CA PRO A 24 -28.08 22.95 -19.35
C PRO A 24 -29.14 22.33 -20.28
N ASN A 25 -28.71 21.58 -21.29
CA ASN A 25 -29.58 20.96 -22.30
C ASN A 25 -30.11 19.56 -21.87
N ASN A 26 -29.66 19.02 -20.71
CA ASN A 26 -30.07 17.72 -20.22
C ASN A 26 -30.44 17.80 -18.72
N PRO A 27 -31.69 18.19 -18.40
CA PRO A 27 -32.14 18.43 -17.03
C PRO A 27 -31.97 17.23 -16.07
N GLU A 28 -31.99 15.99 -16.58
CA GLU A 28 -31.78 14.77 -15.83
C GLU A 28 -30.37 14.64 -15.22
N PHE A 29 -29.41 15.44 -15.71
CA PHE A 29 -28.04 15.51 -15.18
C PHE A 29 -27.81 16.67 -14.22
N LYS A 30 -28.83 17.45 -13.84
CA LYS A 30 -28.69 18.55 -12.87
C LYS A 30 -28.09 18.13 -11.53
N TRP A 31 -28.28 16.88 -11.12
CA TRP A 31 -27.69 16.33 -9.90
C TRP A 31 -26.16 16.45 -9.86
N VAL A 32 -25.48 16.57 -11.01
CA VAL A 32 -24.02 16.76 -11.06
C VAL A 32 -23.62 18.07 -10.38
N LYS A 33 -24.48 19.11 -10.40
CA LYS A 33 -24.25 20.39 -9.72
C LYS A 33 -24.49 20.32 -8.19
N GLU A 34 -25.18 19.29 -7.69
CA GLU A 34 -25.37 19.05 -6.26
C GLU A 34 -24.11 18.49 -5.61
N VAL A 35 -23.19 17.93 -6.41
CA VAL A 35 -21.91 17.38 -5.96
C VAL A 35 -20.85 18.49 -5.99
N SER A 36 -19.86 18.40 -5.10
CA SER A 36 -18.73 19.34 -5.11
C SER A 36 -18.11 19.45 -6.52
N SER A 37 -18.06 20.66 -7.06
CA SER A 37 -17.44 20.95 -8.37
C SER A 37 -16.01 20.46 -8.49
N LYS A 38 -15.24 20.51 -7.38
CA LYS A 38 -13.86 19.99 -7.32
C LYS A 38 -13.82 18.47 -7.43
N SER A 39 -14.82 17.76 -6.85
CA SER A 39 -14.94 16.29 -6.99
C SER A 39 -15.29 15.88 -8.41
N VAL A 40 -16.21 16.61 -9.06
CA VAL A 40 -16.56 16.40 -10.47
C VAL A 40 -15.35 16.62 -11.36
N LYS A 41 -14.68 17.78 -11.21
CA LYS A 41 -13.46 18.10 -11.97
C LYS A 41 -12.38 17.03 -11.79
N GLN A 42 -12.14 16.56 -10.56
CA GLN A 42 -11.15 15.49 -10.31
C GLN A 42 -11.52 14.18 -11.01
N SER A 43 -12.81 13.83 -11.05
CA SER A 43 -13.27 12.63 -11.77
C SER A 43 -13.04 12.73 -13.27
N ILE A 44 -13.23 13.90 -13.85
CA ILE A 44 -12.92 14.19 -15.27
C ILE A 44 -11.41 14.08 -15.52
N MET A 45 -10.59 14.67 -14.66
CA MET A 45 -9.12 14.60 -14.77
C MET A 45 -8.56 13.19 -14.56
N ASP A 46 -9.20 12.38 -13.73
CA ASP A 46 -8.84 10.97 -13.56
C ASP A 46 -9.16 10.15 -14.82
N ALA A 47 -10.26 10.44 -15.51
CA ALA A 47 -10.59 9.85 -16.80
C ALA A 47 -9.61 10.29 -17.89
N ASP A 48 -9.31 11.59 -17.98
CA ASP A 48 -8.31 12.15 -18.90
C ASP A 48 -6.96 11.44 -18.75
N ARG A 49 -6.49 11.30 -17.52
CA ARG A 49 -5.24 10.58 -17.22
C ARG A 49 -5.30 9.11 -17.64
N ALA A 50 -6.43 8.43 -17.39
CA ALA A 50 -6.59 7.03 -17.75
C ALA A 50 -6.52 6.80 -19.27
N PHE A 51 -7.09 7.72 -20.08
CA PHE A 51 -6.96 7.69 -21.53
C PHE A 51 -5.55 8.02 -22.00
N LYS A 52 -4.88 9.02 -21.40
CA LYS A 52 -3.47 9.34 -21.70
C LYS A 52 -2.56 8.16 -21.42
N ASP A 53 -2.74 7.48 -20.29
CA ASP A 53 -1.97 6.26 -19.94
C ASP A 53 -2.23 5.13 -20.96
N PHE A 54 -3.44 5.02 -21.50
CA PHE A 54 -3.78 4.05 -22.55
C PHE A 54 -3.08 4.41 -23.88
N PHE A 55 -3.18 5.65 -24.33
CA PHE A 55 -2.53 6.08 -25.59
C PHE A 55 -1.00 5.98 -25.54
N GLN A 56 -0.41 6.12 -24.35
CA GLN A 56 1.01 5.91 -24.12
C GLN A 56 1.42 4.43 -23.95
N GLY A 57 0.48 3.49 -24.15
CA GLY A 57 0.75 2.04 -23.98
C GLY A 57 1.01 1.59 -22.54
N LYS A 58 0.86 2.50 -21.54
CA LYS A 58 1.13 2.19 -20.13
C LYS A 58 0.06 1.33 -19.48
N LYS A 59 -1.18 1.42 -19.95
CA LYS A 59 -2.35 0.71 -19.41
C LYS A 59 -3.29 0.26 -20.52
N HIS A 60 -4.17 -0.69 -20.18
CA HIS A 60 -5.26 -1.11 -21.08
C HIS A 60 -6.35 -0.02 -21.18
N PHE A 61 -7.24 -0.17 -22.17
CA PHE A 61 -8.39 0.72 -22.39
C PHE A 61 -9.17 0.95 -21.09
N PRO A 62 -9.52 2.22 -20.75
CA PRO A 62 -10.23 2.55 -19.53
C PRO A 62 -11.59 1.85 -19.43
N LYS A 63 -11.86 1.23 -18.29
CA LYS A 63 -13.15 0.58 -18.02
C LYS A 63 -14.05 1.49 -17.22
N PHE A 64 -15.34 1.55 -17.61
CA PHE A 64 -16.35 2.28 -16.88
C PHE A 64 -16.48 1.79 -15.44
N LYS A 65 -16.38 2.71 -14.48
CA LYS A 65 -16.50 2.40 -13.04
C LYS A 65 -17.97 2.27 -12.66
N LYS A 66 -18.36 1.12 -12.11
CA LYS A 66 -19.72 0.88 -11.60
C LYS A 66 -19.70 0.90 -10.07
N LYS A 67 -20.69 1.57 -9.43
CA LYS A 67 -20.83 1.69 -7.97
C LYS A 67 -20.74 0.34 -7.23
N SER A 68 -21.28 -0.73 -7.82
CA SER A 68 -21.26 -2.08 -7.24
C SER A 68 -19.92 -2.84 -7.38
N LYS A 69 -19.01 -2.38 -8.26
CA LYS A 69 -17.76 -3.08 -8.61
C LYS A 69 -16.50 -2.26 -8.34
N SER A 70 -16.63 -0.95 -8.16
CA SER A 70 -15.50 -0.05 -7.98
C SER A 70 -15.54 0.58 -6.58
N ASP A 71 -14.36 0.91 -6.05
CA ASP A 71 -14.27 1.69 -4.81
C ASP A 71 -14.90 3.07 -5.01
N VAL A 72 -15.82 3.43 -4.13
CA VAL A 72 -16.42 4.76 -4.13
C VAL A 72 -15.46 5.72 -3.44
N LYS A 73 -15.09 6.78 -4.13
CA LYS A 73 -14.18 7.83 -3.63
C LYS A 73 -14.72 9.19 -3.99
N MET A 74 -14.59 10.14 -3.08
CA MET A 74 -14.88 11.55 -3.28
C MET A 74 -13.63 12.35 -2.92
N TYR A 75 -13.07 13.04 -3.88
CA TYR A 75 -11.95 13.96 -3.66
C TYR A 75 -12.47 15.29 -3.14
N PHE A 76 -11.73 15.90 -2.22
CA PHE A 76 -11.95 17.27 -1.77
C PHE A 76 -10.63 18.02 -1.65
N VAL A 77 -10.69 19.30 -1.83
CA VAL A 77 -9.55 20.23 -1.72
C VAL A 77 -10.06 21.47 -1.00
N LYS A 78 -9.17 22.27 -0.44
CA LYS A 78 -9.53 23.59 0.07
C LYS A 78 -10.20 24.43 -1.04
N THR A 79 -11.16 25.25 -0.66
CA THR A 79 -11.98 26.00 -1.62
C THR A 79 -11.15 27.01 -2.38
N ASP A 80 -10.29 27.75 -1.69
CA ASP A 80 -9.42 28.79 -2.23
C ASP A 80 -8.01 28.67 -1.68
N CYS A 81 -7.04 29.36 -2.27
CA CYS A 81 -5.65 29.34 -1.80
C CYS A 81 -5.50 29.79 -0.34
N ASN A 82 -6.35 30.72 0.11
CA ASN A 82 -6.32 31.29 1.47
C ASN A 82 -7.20 30.53 2.47
N THR A 83 -7.99 29.55 2.05
CA THR A 83 -8.83 28.78 2.95
C THR A 83 -8.08 27.61 3.54
N ILE A 84 -8.39 27.29 4.81
CA ILE A 84 -7.88 26.13 5.51
C ILE A 84 -9.01 25.12 5.66
N ILE A 85 -8.69 23.82 5.51
CA ILE A 85 -9.63 22.76 5.87
C ILE A 85 -9.57 22.59 7.38
N PRO A 86 -10.58 23.04 8.16
CA PRO A 86 -10.53 22.96 9.61
C PRO A 86 -10.54 21.52 10.09
N CYS A 87 -9.61 21.20 10.98
CA CYS A 87 -9.52 19.90 11.62
C CYS A 87 -9.34 20.06 13.12
N GLU A 88 -10.18 19.36 13.87
CA GLU A 88 -10.10 19.26 15.31
C GLU A 88 -9.73 17.81 15.70
N ARG A 89 -9.48 17.59 16.98
CA ARG A 89 -9.04 16.28 17.49
C ARG A 89 -9.96 15.11 17.07
N HIS A 90 -11.25 15.34 16.87
CA HIS A 90 -12.25 14.29 16.62
C HIS A 90 -13.19 14.58 15.47
N ARG A 91 -13.00 15.69 14.73
CA ARG A 91 -13.82 16.06 13.57
C ARG A 91 -13.02 16.87 12.54
N ILE A 92 -13.41 16.74 11.29
CA ILE A 92 -12.84 17.48 10.17
C ILE A 92 -13.99 18.13 9.37
N LYS A 93 -13.80 19.37 8.93
CA LYS A 93 -14.78 20.05 8.08
C LYS A 93 -14.46 19.74 6.62
N ILE A 94 -15.28 18.91 5.99
CA ILE A 94 -15.09 18.53 4.58
C ILE A 94 -15.98 19.44 3.72
N PRO A 95 -15.44 20.08 2.66
CA PRO A 95 -16.25 20.88 1.75
C PRO A 95 -17.47 20.11 1.26
N THR A 96 -18.64 20.76 1.22
CA THR A 96 -19.97 20.21 0.91
C THR A 96 -20.59 19.26 1.92
N LEU A 97 -19.78 18.53 2.73
CA LEU A 97 -20.29 17.61 3.76
C LEU A 97 -20.39 18.25 5.15
N GLY A 98 -19.73 19.40 5.36
CA GLY A 98 -19.68 20.04 6.67
C GLY A 98 -18.78 19.29 7.67
N TRP A 99 -19.10 19.39 8.96
CA TRP A 99 -18.35 18.74 10.02
C TRP A 99 -18.62 17.24 10.08
N VAL A 100 -17.58 16.44 9.88
CA VAL A 100 -17.62 14.98 9.94
C VAL A 100 -16.82 14.49 11.14
N ARG A 101 -17.44 13.65 11.97
CA ARG A 101 -16.78 13.05 13.15
C ARG A 101 -15.81 11.96 12.71
N ILE A 102 -14.58 12.00 13.26
CA ILE A 102 -13.53 11.00 13.06
C ILE A 102 -13.52 10.07 14.27
N LYS A 103 -13.43 8.77 14.02
CA LYS A 103 -13.37 7.76 15.08
C LYS A 103 -12.01 7.76 15.78
N GLU A 104 -10.94 7.88 15.00
CA GLU A 104 -9.56 7.97 15.47
C GLU A 104 -9.27 9.38 15.93
N LYS A 105 -9.21 9.58 17.26
CA LYS A 105 -8.98 10.91 17.86
C LYS A 105 -7.50 11.29 17.75
N GLY A 106 -7.23 12.50 17.26
CA GLY A 106 -5.87 13.06 17.20
C GLY A 106 -4.94 12.39 16.17
N TYR A 107 -5.48 11.57 15.26
CA TYR A 107 -4.68 10.94 14.20
C TYR A 107 -4.32 11.93 13.09
N ILE A 108 -5.23 12.84 12.76
CA ILE A 108 -4.96 13.93 11.83
C ILE A 108 -4.51 15.14 12.63
N PRO A 109 -3.43 15.84 12.22
CA PRO A 109 -3.01 17.07 12.88
C PRO A 109 -4.13 18.09 12.90
N THR A 110 -4.30 18.77 14.03
CA THR A 110 -5.32 19.81 14.17
C THR A 110 -4.87 21.11 13.52
N THR A 111 -5.82 21.95 13.10
CA THR A 111 -5.51 23.27 12.53
C THR A 111 -4.67 24.12 13.47
N LYS A 112 -4.84 23.95 14.81
CA LYS A 112 -4.08 24.67 15.83
C LYS A 112 -2.60 24.26 15.92
N SER A 113 -2.21 23.12 15.35
CA SER A 113 -0.82 22.61 15.39
C SER A 113 0.07 23.14 14.26
N GLY A 114 -0.39 24.13 13.49
CA GLY A 114 0.39 24.75 12.42
C GLY A 114 0.44 23.95 11.10
N TYR A 115 -0.16 22.77 11.05
CA TYR A 115 -0.20 21.95 9.83
C TYR A 115 -1.34 22.37 8.90
N THR A 116 -1.09 22.34 7.61
CA THR A 116 -2.08 22.66 6.59
C THR A 116 -2.53 21.41 5.82
N ILE A 117 -3.85 21.14 5.84
CA ILE A 117 -4.45 20.12 4.99
C ILE A 117 -4.68 20.71 3.60
N LYS A 118 -3.97 20.21 2.60
CA LYS A 118 -4.09 20.66 1.19
C LYS A 118 -5.30 20.06 0.49
N SER A 119 -5.51 18.76 0.68
CA SER A 119 -6.59 18.00 0.04
C SER A 119 -6.87 16.71 0.78
N GLY A 120 -7.90 16.01 0.35
CA GLY A 120 -8.17 14.69 0.88
C GLY A 120 -9.13 13.89 0.00
N THR A 121 -9.40 12.68 0.45
CA THR A 121 -10.32 11.75 -0.21
C THR A 121 -11.17 11.04 0.83
N VAL A 122 -12.48 11.11 0.68
CA VAL A 122 -13.43 10.24 1.39
C VAL A 122 -13.59 8.97 0.58
N SER A 123 -13.49 7.82 1.20
CA SER A 123 -13.64 6.52 0.53
C SER A 123 -14.46 5.54 1.37
N ILE A 124 -15.08 4.56 0.69
CA ILE A 124 -15.81 3.48 1.37
C ILE A 124 -15.06 2.17 1.12
N ARG A 125 -14.73 1.46 2.19
CA ARG A 125 -14.13 0.11 2.12
C ARG A 125 -14.84 -0.84 3.06
N ALA A 126 -15.33 -1.94 2.54
CA ALA A 126 -16.04 -2.95 3.32
C ALA A 126 -17.15 -2.37 4.22
N GLY A 127 -17.93 -1.41 3.71
CA GLY A 127 -19.01 -0.73 4.41
C GLY A 127 -18.57 0.24 5.51
N ARG A 128 -17.30 0.70 5.50
CA ARG A 128 -16.79 1.73 6.40
C ARG A 128 -16.29 2.92 5.61
N PHE A 129 -16.53 4.12 6.12
CA PHE A 129 -16.01 5.36 5.57
C PHE A 129 -14.61 5.64 6.12
N TYR A 130 -13.74 6.12 5.26
CA TYR A 130 -12.38 6.55 5.57
C TYR A 130 -12.13 7.92 4.97
N VAL A 131 -11.37 8.72 5.69
CA VAL A 131 -10.83 9.99 5.21
C VAL A 131 -9.32 9.86 5.14
N SER A 132 -8.75 10.15 3.98
CA SER A 132 -7.31 10.31 3.79
C SER A 132 -7.04 11.77 3.49
N VAL A 133 -6.05 12.36 4.13
CA VAL A 133 -5.69 13.76 3.94
C VAL A 133 -4.23 13.89 3.51
N LEU A 134 -3.95 14.85 2.65
CA LEU A 134 -2.62 15.31 2.31
C LEU A 134 -2.30 16.51 3.21
N VAL A 135 -1.30 16.36 4.06
CA VAL A 135 -0.87 17.38 5.02
C VAL A 135 0.50 17.89 4.60
N GLU A 136 0.65 19.21 4.61
CA GLU A 136 1.96 19.84 4.48
C GLU A 136 2.63 19.86 5.84
N LEU A 137 3.83 19.30 5.91
CA LEU A 137 4.65 19.28 7.10
C LEU A 137 5.70 20.39 6.98
N PRO A 138 6.07 21.06 8.07
CA PRO A 138 7.24 21.92 8.09
C PRO A 138 8.49 21.07 7.83
N ASP A 139 9.49 21.66 7.20
CA ASP A 139 10.77 21.01 7.01
C ASP A 139 11.35 20.59 8.37
N ALA A 140 11.64 19.30 8.52
CA ALA A 140 12.25 18.81 9.75
C ALA A 140 13.73 19.15 9.75
N GLU A 141 14.21 19.85 10.75
CA GLU A 141 15.63 20.00 11.01
C GLU A 141 16.24 18.62 11.27
N THR A 142 17.14 18.19 10.37
CA THR A 142 17.73 16.85 10.40
C THR A 142 19.06 16.79 11.14
N SER A 143 19.27 17.60 12.18
CA SER A 143 20.45 17.43 13.04
C SER A 143 20.27 16.19 13.93
N ARG A 144 20.67 15.03 13.43
CA ARG A 144 20.56 13.77 14.19
C ARG A 144 21.91 13.04 14.19
N ALA A 145 22.38 12.66 15.36
CA ALA A 145 23.46 11.68 15.46
C ALA A 145 22.95 10.33 15.00
N PHE A 146 23.59 9.77 13.99
CA PHE A 146 23.26 8.45 13.47
C PHE A 146 24.15 7.38 14.11
N THR A 147 23.59 6.17 14.27
CA THR A 147 24.33 4.96 14.61
C THR A 147 24.89 4.31 13.33
N GLY A 148 25.58 3.19 13.44
CA GLY A 148 26.05 2.43 12.27
C GLY A 148 24.93 1.93 11.37
N GLY A 149 25.29 1.39 10.20
CA GLY A 149 24.32 0.86 9.23
C GLY A 149 23.64 -0.43 9.69
N ILE A 150 22.50 -0.76 9.06
CA ILE A 150 21.70 -1.96 9.31
C ILE A 150 21.46 -2.70 7.98
N GLY A 151 21.70 -4.02 7.95
CA GLY A 151 21.26 -4.90 6.88
C GLY A 151 19.99 -5.65 7.30
N ILE A 152 19.05 -5.86 6.37
CA ILE A 152 17.80 -6.59 6.60
C ILE A 152 17.63 -7.63 5.51
N ASP A 153 17.64 -8.90 5.89
CA ASP A 153 17.23 -10.00 5.02
C ASP A 153 15.74 -10.29 5.17
N LEU A 154 15.01 -10.43 4.05
CA LEU A 154 13.57 -10.65 4.00
C LEU A 154 13.24 -12.08 3.58
N GLY A 155 12.55 -12.83 4.44
CA GLY A 155 12.28 -14.24 4.25
C GLY A 155 10.80 -14.66 4.31
N LEU A 156 10.57 -15.92 3.94
CA LEU A 156 9.25 -16.56 4.06
C LEU A 156 9.09 -17.31 5.40
N GLN A 157 10.18 -17.77 5.99
CA GLN A 157 10.17 -18.44 7.29
C GLN A 157 9.99 -17.45 8.41
N ASP A 158 10.93 -16.59 8.58
CA ASP A 158 10.85 -15.35 9.32
C ASP A 158 10.56 -14.22 8.33
N PHE A 159 9.95 -13.15 8.79
CA PHE A 159 9.62 -12.03 7.93
C PHE A 159 10.85 -11.19 7.58
N ALA A 160 11.67 -10.93 8.60
CA ALA A 160 12.91 -10.18 8.44
C ALA A 160 13.92 -10.58 9.52
N ILE A 161 15.17 -10.68 9.14
CA ILE A 161 16.32 -10.86 10.05
C ILE A 161 17.23 -9.67 9.88
N VAL A 162 17.60 -9.03 10.98
CA VAL A 162 18.31 -7.76 11.01
C VAL A 162 19.74 -8.01 11.53
N SER A 163 20.72 -7.31 10.95
CA SER A 163 22.14 -7.44 11.31
C SER A 163 22.48 -7.12 12.77
N ASN A 164 21.57 -6.49 13.51
CA ASN A 164 21.69 -6.29 14.96
C ASN A 164 21.23 -7.51 15.79
N GLY A 165 20.99 -8.67 15.15
CA GLY A 165 20.55 -9.92 15.79
C GLY A 165 19.05 -10.04 15.99
N LYS A 166 18.25 -9.04 15.61
CA LYS A 166 16.81 -9.07 15.80
C LYS A 166 16.11 -9.85 14.69
N THR A 167 15.24 -10.78 15.09
CA THR A 167 14.44 -11.60 14.17
C THR A 167 12.95 -11.27 14.30
N TYR A 168 12.30 -10.94 13.19
CA TYR A 168 10.86 -10.70 13.11
C TYR A 168 10.15 -11.92 12.51
N LYS A 169 9.37 -12.61 13.32
CA LYS A 169 8.66 -13.84 12.93
C LYS A 169 7.59 -13.56 11.87
N ASN A 170 7.29 -14.55 11.03
CA ASN A 170 6.22 -14.43 10.04
C ASN A 170 4.85 -14.37 10.70
N ILE A 171 4.21 -13.19 10.68
CA ILE A 171 2.88 -12.92 11.26
C ILE A 171 1.79 -13.84 10.67
N ASN A 172 1.95 -14.29 9.42
CA ASN A 172 0.99 -15.15 8.74
C ASN A 172 0.94 -16.57 9.31
N LYS A 173 1.99 -16.99 10.04
CA LYS A 173 2.04 -18.30 10.72
C LYS A 173 1.33 -18.30 12.07
N THR A 174 0.93 -17.13 12.59
CA THR A 174 0.27 -17.02 13.90
C THR A 174 -1.14 -17.63 13.91
N SER A 175 -1.54 -18.17 15.06
CA SER A 175 -2.89 -18.74 15.25
C SER A 175 -4.00 -17.75 14.94
N LYS A 176 -3.79 -16.46 15.27
CA LYS A 176 -4.73 -15.37 14.99
C LYS A 176 -5.00 -15.21 13.49
N VAL A 177 -3.96 -15.15 12.66
CA VAL A 177 -4.11 -15.00 11.21
C VAL A 177 -4.67 -16.27 10.59
N LYS A 178 -4.20 -17.45 10.99
CA LYS A 178 -4.74 -18.75 10.54
C LYS A 178 -6.24 -18.91 10.83
N LYS A 179 -6.72 -18.48 12.02
CA LYS A 179 -8.15 -18.47 12.34
C LYS A 179 -8.95 -17.58 11.41
N ILE A 180 -8.44 -16.38 11.09
CA ILE A 180 -9.09 -15.46 10.13
C ILE A 180 -9.10 -16.05 8.71
N GLU A 181 -8.01 -16.68 8.27
CA GLU A 181 -7.95 -17.36 6.96
C GLU A 181 -8.97 -18.51 6.85
N LYS A 182 -9.09 -19.35 7.89
CA LYS A 182 -10.11 -20.41 7.93
C LYS A 182 -11.51 -19.82 7.82
N LYS A 183 -11.80 -18.76 8.58
CA LYS A 183 -13.09 -18.06 8.51
C LYS A 183 -13.32 -17.47 7.12
N LEU A 184 -12.33 -16.81 6.53
CA LEU A 184 -12.42 -16.24 5.18
C LEU A 184 -12.78 -17.30 4.14
N LYS A 185 -12.09 -18.44 4.14
CA LYS A 185 -12.39 -19.56 3.23
C LYS A 185 -13.84 -20.04 3.36
N ARG A 186 -14.36 -20.14 4.61
CA ARG A 186 -15.74 -20.52 4.86
C ARG A 186 -16.74 -19.52 4.28
N GLU A 187 -16.54 -18.22 4.56
CA GLU A 187 -17.42 -17.16 4.07
C GLU A 187 -17.37 -17.03 2.52
N GLN A 188 -16.20 -17.29 1.91
CA GLN A 188 -16.06 -17.33 0.45
C GLN A 188 -16.82 -18.49 -0.18
N ARG A 189 -16.74 -19.69 0.41
CA ARG A 189 -17.52 -20.86 -0.06
C ARG A 189 -19.04 -20.59 0.02
N GLU A 190 -19.48 -19.98 1.11
CA GLU A 190 -20.89 -19.59 1.26
C GLU A 190 -21.30 -18.57 0.19
N LEU A 191 -20.46 -17.58 -0.08
CA LEU A 191 -20.71 -16.61 -1.14
C LEU A 191 -20.79 -17.27 -2.52
N SER A 192 -19.88 -18.20 -2.84
CA SER A 192 -19.91 -18.97 -4.10
C SER A 192 -21.20 -19.76 -4.27
N ARG A 193 -21.64 -20.47 -3.21
CA ARG A 193 -22.91 -21.22 -3.23
C ARG A 193 -24.12 -20.31 -3.49
N LYS A 194 -24.14 -19.11 -2.89
CA LYS A 194 -25.22 -18.13 -3.13
C LYS A 194 -25.23 -17.65 -4.59
N TYR A 195 -24.07 -17.43 -5.20
CA TYR A 195 -24.00 -17.09 -6.62
C TYR A 195 -24.42 -18.23 -7.53
N GLU A 196 -24.00 -19.46 -7.23
CA GLU A 196 -24.41 -20.65 -7.99
C GLU A 196 -25.92 -20.88 -7.91
N ASN A 197 -26.51 -20.74 -6.71
CA ASN A 197 -27.95 -20.84 -6.54
C ASN A 197 -28.70 -19.80 -7.38
N LEU A 198 -28.24 -18.54 -7.36
CA LEU A 198 -28.81 -17.48 -8.18
C LEU A 198 -28.71 -17.79 -9.69
N LYS A 199 -27.59 -18.35 -10.15
CA LYS A 199 -27.42 -18.75 -11.55
C LYS A 199 -28.38 -19.86 -11.99
N LYS A 200 -28.72 -20.76 -11.07
CA LYS A 200 -29.65 -21.87 -11.32
C LYS A 200 -31.12 -21.47 -11.17
N GLY A 201 -31.44 -20.16 -11.07
CA GLY A 201 -32.81 -19.69 -10.88
C GLY A 201 -33.35 -19.82 -9.47
N GLY A 202 -32.51 -20.14 -8.49
CA GLY A 202 -32.93 -20.27 -7.09
C GLY A 202 -33.28 -18.95 -6.42
N LEU A 203 -34.02 -19.03 -5.31
CA LEU A 203 -34.60 -17.90 -4.58
C LEU A 203 -33.60 -17.02 -3.78
N THR A 204 -32.29 -17.10 -4.05
CA THR A 204 -31.30 -16.30 -3.33
C THR A 204 -31.44 -14.81 -3.64
N GLN A 205 -31.86 -14.03 -2.66
CA GLN A 205 -32.02 -12.59 -2.80
C GLN A 205 -30.65 -11.88 -2.98
N LYS A 206 -30.58 -10.91 -3.90
CA LYS A 206 -29.38 -10.08 -4.14
C LYS A 206 -28.88 -9.37 -2.88
N ALA A 207 -29.78 -8.96 -1.97
CA ALA A 207 -29.44 -8.35 -0.69
C ALA A 207 -28.62 -9.30 0.21
N ASN A 208 -28.96 -10.59 0.23
CA ASN A 208 -28.24 -11.61 1.00
C ASN A 208 -26.85 -11.90 0.43
N ILE A 209 -26.69 -11.83 -0.89
CA ILE A 209 -25.39 -11.91 -1.56
C ILE A 209 -24.54 -10.71 -1.15
N HIS A 210 -25.09 -9.48 -1.19
CA HIS A 210 -24.38 -8.28 -0.78
C HIS A 210 -23.94 -8.32 0.69
N LYS A 211 -24.81 -8.77 1.61
CA LYS A 211 -24.44 -8.97 3.02
C LYS A 211 -23.26 -9.95 3.16
N GLN A 212 -23.26 -11.03 2.38
CA GLN A 212 -22.18 -12.02 2.40
C GLN A 212 -20.89 -11.47 1.80
N GLN A 213 -20.95 -10.70 0.69
CA GLN A 213 -19.81 -9.98 0.13
C GLN A 213 -19.15 -9.06 1.16
N LEU A 214 -19.95 -8.30 1.93
CA LEU A 214 -19.44 -7.42 2.98
C LEU A 214 -18.72 -8.19 4.09
N LYS A 215 -19.19 -9.40 4.47
CA LYS A 215 -18.48 -10.25 5.45
C LYS A 215 -17.10 -10.65 4.92
N VAL A 216 -17.03 -11.10 3.66
CA VAL A 216 -15.77 -11.48 2.99
C VAL A 216 -14.82 -10.27 2.91
N GLN A 217 -15.31 -9.11 2.47
CA GLN A 217 -14.52 -7.88 2.38
C GLN A 217 -13.97 -7.44 3.74
N LYS A 218 -14.79 -7.50 4.80
CA LYS A 218 -14.36 -7.18 6.17
C LYS A 218 -13.22 -8.08 6.66
N LEU A 219 -13.26 -9.37 6.32
CA LEU A 219 -12.18 -10.31 6.68
C LEU A 219 -10.89 -10.02 5.90
N HIS A 220 -10.99 -9.72 4.60
CA HIS A 220 -9.83 -9.26 3.82
C HIS A 220 -9.22 -7.98 4.38
N CYS A 221 -10.04 -6.97 4.68
CA CYS A 221 -9.58 -5.74 5.31
C CYS A 221 -8.88 -6.01 6.65
N ARG A 222 -9.46 -6.88 7.50
CA ARG A 222 -8.85 -7.24 8.78
C ARG A 222 -7.48 -7.88 8.63
N MET A 223 -7.32 -8.83 7.70
CA MET A 223 -6.03 -9.46 7.41
C MET A 223 -5.00 -8.44 6.90
N ASN A 224 -5.42 -7.60 5.97
CA ASN A 224 -4.55 -6.55 5.42
C ASN A 224 -4.09 -5.56 6.51
N ASN A 225 -4.99 -5.17 7.41
CA ASN A 225 -4.65 -4.27 8.50
C ASN A 225 -3.66 -4.90 9.49
N ILE A 226 -3.82 -6.19 9.83
CA ILE A 226 -2.88 -6.90 10.71
C ILE A 226 -1.48 -6.93 10.09
N ARG A 227 -1.37 -7.25 8.79
CA ARG A 227 -0.10 -7.27 8.07
C ARG A 227 0.53 -5.87 7.96
N ALA A 228 -0.28 -4.88 7.64
CA ALA A 228 0.18 -3.49 7.53
C ALA A 228 0.65 -2.92 8.88
N ASP A 229 -0.07 -3.19 9.96
CA ASP A 229 0.32 -2.81 11.33
C ASP A 229 1.64 -3.46 11.72
N TYR A 230 1.80 -4.75 11.42
CA TYR A 230 3.03 -5.49 11.69
C TYR A 230 4.24 -4.88 10.95
N ILE A 231 4.09 -4.63 9.64
CA ILE A 231 5.12 -3.97 8.83
C ILE A 231 5.46 -2.59 9.40
N ASN A 232 4.48 -1.78 9.75
CA ASN A 232 4.71 -0.45 10.30
C ASN A 232 5.47 -0.50 11.64
N LYS A 233 5.17 -1.49 12.48
CA LYS A 233 5.88 -1.69 13.76
C LYS A 233 7.34 -2.04 13.54
N ILE A 234 7.63 -2.97 12.62
CA ILE A 234 9.01 -3.34 12.26
C ILE A 234 9.78 -2.11 11.76
N ILE A 235 9.19 -1.37 10.80
CA ILE A 235 9.83 -0.17 10.25
C ILE A 235 10.06 0.89 11.33
N ALA A 236 9.05 1.17 12.15
CA ALA A 236 9.17 2.15 13.23
C ALA A 236 10.25 1.77 14.25
N GLU A 237 10.34 0.49 14.59
CA GLU A 237 11.34 -0.04 15.52
C GLU A 237 12.75 0.03 14.95
N THR A 238 12.91 -0.31 13.65
CA THR A 238 14.21 -0.21 12.96
C THR A 238 14.66 1.24 12.82
N VAL A 239 13.77 2.13 12.37
CA VAL A 239 14.10 3.57 12.22
C VAL A 239 14.36 4.26 13.56
N LYS A 240 13.72 3.80 14.64
CA LYS A 240 13.95 4.32 16.00
C LYS A 240 15.39 4.15 16.47
N THR A 241 16.12 3.16 15.97
CA THR A 241 17.56 2.98 16.29
C THR A 241 18.45 4.01 15.61
N LYS A 242 17.90 4.89 14.75
CA LYS A 242 18.60 5.95 14.03
C LYS A 242 19.83 5.44 13.25
N PRO A 243 19.70 4.44 12.38
CA PRO A 243 20.84 4.01 11.57
C PRO A 243 21.19 5.08 10.54
N SER A 244 22.48 5.17 10.17
CA SER A 244 22.93 6.02 9.07
C SER A 244 22.38 5.55 7.72
N TYR A 245 22.32 4.23 7.55
CA TYR A 245 21.70 3.60 6.37
C TYR A 245 21.05 2.28 6.72
N ILE A 246 20.10 1.88 5.86
CA ILE A 246 19.47 0.55 5.91
C ILE A 246 19.65 -0.09 4.54
N THR A 247 20.17 -1.31 4.51
CA THR A 247 20.40 -2.07 3.27
C THR A 247 19.43 -3.25 3.18
N ILE A 248 18.76 -3.39 2.03
CA ILE A 248 17.86 -4.52 1.73
C ILE A 248 18.14 -5.06 0.32
N GLU A 249 17.72 -6.30 0.05
CA GLU A 249 17.79 -6.89 -1.29
C GLU A 249 16.72 -6.33 -2.24
N ASN A 250 17.06 -6.30 -3.53
CA ASN A 250 16.11 -5.99 -4.61
C ASN A 250 15.28 -7.23 -4.98
N LEU A 251 14.34 -7.61 -4.14
CA LEU A 251 13.49 -8.78 -4.36
C LEU A 251 12.60 -8.61 -5.62
N ASN A 252 12.73 -9.52 -6.57
CA ASN A 252 11.83 -9.60 -7.72
C ASN A 252 10.49 -10.28 -7.32
N VAL A 253 9.68 -9.58 -6.52
CA VAL A 253 8.39 -10.10 -6.01
C VAL A 253 7.48 -10.57 -7.15
N LYS A 254 7.46 -9.87 -8.29
CA LYS A 254 6.65 -10.24 -9.45
C LYS A 254 7.11 -11.56 -10.07
N GLY A 255 8.41 -11.78 -10.17
CA GLY A 255 9.00 -13.04 -10.64
C GLY A 255 8.75 -14.17 -9.65
N MET A 256 8.96 -13.94 -8.36
CA MET A 256 8.71 -14.93 -7.29
C MET A 256 7.25 -15.40 -7.25
N MET A 257 6.29 -14.52 -7.54
CA MET A 257 4.86 -14.86 -7.57
C MET A 257 4.46 -15.77 -8.76
N LYS A 258 5.31 -15.97 -9.77
CA LYS A 258 5.06 -16.93 -10.85
C LYS A 258 5.13 -18.38 -10.34
N ASN A 259 5.87 -18.64 -9.27
CA ASN A 259 5.89 -19.94 -8.62
C ASN A 259 4.55 -20.19 -7.90
N ARG A 260 3.72 -21.08 -8.43
CA ARG A 260 2.37 -21.41 -7.92
C ARG A 260 2.38 -21.92 -6.48
N HIS A 261 3.42 -22.62 -6.05
CA HIS A 261 3.53 -23.16 -4.68
C HIS A 261 3.82 -22.08 -3.64
N LEU A 262 4.57 -21.04 -4.00
CA LEU A 262 5.01 -19.98 -3.10
C LEU A 262 4.21 -18.67 -3.25
N SER A 263 3.48 -18.49 -4.34
CA SER A 263 2.79 -17.23 -4.69
C SER A 263 1.89 -16.69 -3.56
N LYS A 264 1.12 -17.57 -2.91
CA LYS A 264 0.27 -17.19 -1.78
C LYS A 264 1.10 -16.72 -0.58
N ALA A 265 2.20 -17.41 -0.26
CA ALA A 265 3.09 -17.05 0.85
C ALA A 265 3.74 -15.69 0.57
N ILE A 266 4.31 -15.51 -0.62
CA ILE A 266 4.95 -14.25 -1.08
C ILE A 266 3.96 -13.09 -1.05
N ALA A 267 2.77 -13.25 -1.63
CA ALA A 267 1.72 -12.23 -1.59
C ALA A 267 1.30 -11.85 -0.17
N SER A 268 1.33 -12.83 0.75
CA SER A 268 0.95 -12.62 2.15
C SER A 268 2.00 -11.85 2.95
N GLN A 269 3.29 -11.91 2.57
CA GLN A 269 4.37 -11.17 3.22
C GLN A 269 4.36 -9.68 2.88
N LYS A 270 3.86 -9.31 1.69
CA LYS A 270 3.81 -7.91 1.26
C LYS A 270 5.18 -7.23 1.20
N PHE A 271 6.21 -7.92 0.71
CA PHE A 271 7.58 -7.39 0.62
C PHE A 271 7.66 -6.05 -0.12
N TYR A 272 6.91 -5.88 -1.24
CA TYR A 272 6.85 -4.62 -1.95
C TYR A 272 6.28 -3.49 -1.09
N GLU A 273 5.22 -3.75 -0.32
CA GLU A 273 4.63 -2.76 0.60
C GLU A 273 5.62 -2.38 1.72
N PHE A 274 6.38 -3.36 2.24
CA PHE A 274 7.44 -3.12 3.20
C PHE A 274 8.50 -2.17 2.63
N ARG A 275 9.04 -2.47 1.43
CA ARG A 275 10.04 -1.62 0.76
C ARG A 275 9.56 -0.18 0.59
N ILE A 276 8.35 0.03 0.04
CA ILE A 276 7.81 1.39 -0.20
C ILE A 276 7.61 2.16 1.11
N ARG A 277 7.11 1.50 2.14
CA ARG A 277 6.92 2.15 3.45
C ARG A 277 8.25 2.43 4.14
N LEU A 278 9.21 1.53 4.04
CA LEU A 278 10.56 1.73 4.56
C LEU A 278 11.21 2.93 3.87
N GLN A 279 11.17 3.00 2.53
CA GLN A 279 11.69 4.11 1.75
C GLN A 279 11.10 5.46 2.19
N ALA A 280 9.78 5.53 2.34
CA ALA A 280 9.12 6.74 2.82
C ALA A 280 9.60 7.14 4.23
N LYS A 281 9.75 6.17 5.14
CA LYS A 281 10.21 6.44 6.52
C LYS A 281 11.69 6.77 6.58
N CYS A 282 12.53 6.16 5.77
CA CYS A 282 13.95 6.50 5.65
C CYS A 282 14.11 7.95 5.18
N LYS A 283 13.41 8.34 4.09
CA LYS A 283 13.39 9.71 3.58
C LYS A 283 12.94 10.73 4.63
N GLU A 284 11.86 10.43 5.37
CA GLU A 284 11.34 11.29 6.45
C GLU A 284 12.34 11.49 7.60
N ASN A 285 13.22 10.51 7.82
CA ASN A 285 14.17 10.51 8.94
C ASN A 285 15.62 10.78 8.52
N GLY A 286 15.89 11.12 7.24
CA GLY A 286 17.23 11.36 6.75
C GLY A 286 18.14 10.12 6.73
N ILE A 287 17.55 8.91 6.70
CA ILE A 287 18.26 7.62 6.66
C ILE A 287 18.44 7.23 5.20
N GLU A 288 19.64 6.83 4.80
CA GLU A 288 19.90 6.33 3.46
C GLU A 288 19.32 4.91 3.30
N LEU A 289 18.46 4.67 2.30
CA LEU A 289 17.99 3.34 1.96
C LEU A 289 18.80 2.80 0.78
N ARG A 290 19.55 1.74 1.01
CA ARG A 290 20.40 1.04 0.04
C ARG A 290 19.71 -0.21 -0.48
N ILE A 291 19.71 -0.38 -1.80
CA ILE A 291 19.11 -1.54 -2.47
C ILE A 291 20.22 -2.32 -3.16
N VAL A 292 20.48 -3.52 -2.69
CA VAL A 292 21.53 -4.39 -3.26
C VAL A 292 20.95 -5.18 -4.42
N ASP A 293 21.74 -5.43 -5.45
CA ASP A 293 21.32 -6.22 -6.61
C ASP A 293 20.83 -7.61 -6.21
N ARG A 294 19.83 -8.10 -6.93
CA ARG A 294 19.17 -9.39 -6.66
C ARG A 294 20.08 -10.62 -6.78
N PHE A 295 21.19 -10.49 -7.49
CA PHE A 295 22.16 -11.57 -7.69
C PHE A 295 23.32 -11.50 -6.73
N TYR A 296 23.37 -10.50 -5.85
CA TYR A 296 24.36 -10.42 -4.81
C TYR A 296 24.23 -11.68 -3.89
N PRO A 297 25.32 -12.45 -3.72
CA PRO A 297 25.27 -13.73 -3.00
C PRO A 297 25.29 -13.55 -1.48
N SER A 298 24.38 -12.71 -0.95
CA SER A 298 24.32 -12.35 0.47
C SER A 298 24.33 -13.56 1.41
N SER A 299 23.56 -14.60 1.11
CA SER A 299 23.46 -15.80 1.92
C SER A 299 24.61 -16.79 1.71
N LYS A 300 25.33 -16.70 0.56
CA LYS A 300 26.41 -17.61 0.20
C LYS A 300 27.81 -17.09 0.58
N THR A 301 27.95 -15.80 0.80
CA THR A 301 29.20 -15.16 1.18
C THR A 301 29.44 -15.32 2.68
N CYS A 302 30.62 -15.71 3.07
CA CYS A 302 31.02 -15.73 4.48
C CYS A 302 31.23 -14.31 4.96
N HIS A 303 30.53 -13.91 6.01
CA HIS A 303 30.69 -12.56 6.56
C HIS A 303 32.09 -12.34 7.16
N ASN A 304 32.72 -13.39 7.68
CA ASN A 304 34.00 -13.26 8.35
C ASN A 304 35.21 -13.15 7.39
N CYS A 305 35.25 -13.95 6.31
CA CYS A 305 36.40 -14.00 5.41
C CYS A 305 36.09 -13.67 3.93
N GLY A 306 34.83 -13.44 3.58
CA GLY A 306 34.42 -13.11 2.21
C GLY A 306 34.37 -14.30 1.25
N SER A 307 34.77 -15.52 1.63
CA SER A 307 34.69 -16.70 0.76
C SER A 307 33.24 -17.02 0.37
N VAL A 308 33.04 -17.49 -0.88
CA VAL A 308 31.69 -17.78 -1.41
C VAL A 308 31.47 -19.29 -1.42
N LYS A 309 30.45 -19.77 -0.68
CA LYS A 309 30.03 -21.15 -0.65
C LYS A 309 29.02 -21.41 -1.78
N SER A 310 29.46 -21.99 -2.89
CA SER A 310 28.63 -22.23 -4.09
C SER A 310 27.58 -23.31 -3.89
N ASP A 311 27.85 -24.34 -3.10
CA ASP A 311 27.04 -25.53 -2.84
C ASP A 311 25.95 -25.36 -1.76
N LEU A 312 25.81 -24.16 -1.18
CA LEU A 312 24.78 -23.88 -0.16
C LEU A 312 23.38 -24.06 -0.73
N LYS A 313 22.61 -24.99 -0.16
CA LYS A 313 21.23 -25.30 -0.57
C LYS A 313 20.22 -24.37 0.12
N LEU A 314 19.07 -24.18 -0.50
CA LEU A 314 17.97 -23.41 0.09
C LEU A 314 17.39 -24.04 1.38
N SER A 315 17.57 -25.36 1.55
CA SER A 315 17.18 -26.09 2.74
C SER A 315 18.07 -25.82 3.95
N ASP A 316 19.34 -25.43 3.70
CA ASP A 316 20.33 -25.25 4.74
C ASP A 316 19.99 -24.00 5.56
N ARG A 317 19.96 -24.14 6.87
CA ARG A 317 19.65 -23.04 7.79
C ARG A 317 20.88 -22.50 8.49
N THR A 318 21.90 -23.33 8.60
CA THR A 318 23.18 -22.94 9.16
C THR A 318 24.19 -22.75 8.06
N PHE A 319 24.80 -21.58 8.04
CA PHE A 319 25.96 -21.30 7.21
C PHE A 319 27.21 -21.78 7.96
N HIS A 320 28.04 -22.60 7.31
CA HIS A 320 29.34 -23.02 7.81
C HIS A 320 30.39 -22.74 6.71
N CYS A 321 31.41 -21.96 7.05
CA CYS A 321 32.51 -21.63 6.15
C CYS A 321 33.61 -22.71 6.27
N ALA A 322 33.96 -23.33 5.15
CA ALA A 322 35.04 -24.30 5.11
C ALA A 322 36.43 -23.66 5.27
N GLU A 323 36.59 -22.40 4.86
CA GLU A 323 37.87 -21.69 4.86
C GLU A 323 38.27 -21.15 6.24
N CYS A 324 37.34 -20.57 6.98
CA CYS A 324 37.67 -19.94 8.26
C CYS A 324 36.90 -20.52 9.47
N GLY A 325 36.11 -21.56 9.28
CA GLY A 325 35.35 -22.21 10.36
C GLY A 325 34.16 -21.40 10.90
N TYR A 326 33.87 -20.19 10.34
CA TYR A 326 32.76 -19.37 10.80
C TYR A 326 31.43 -20.10 10.63
N THR A 327 30.61 -20.09 11.69
CA THR A 327 29.30 -20.74 11.70
C THR A 327 28.25 -19.75 12.21
N ALA A 328 27.14 -19.57 11.49
CA ALA A 328 26.04 -18.71 11.86
C ALA A 328 24.72 -19.20 11.25
N ASP A 329 23.58 -18.66 11.72
CA ASP A 329 22.33 -18.77 10.96
C ASP A 329 22.52 -18.16 9.58
N ARG A 330 22.05 -18.82 8.52
CA ARG A 330 22.25 -18.40 7.13
C ARG A 330 21.66 -17.03 6.83
N ASP A 331 20.44 -16.78 7.31
CA ASP A 331 19.70 -15.55 7.03
C ASP A 331 20.27 -14.39 7.89
N TYR A 332 20.84 -14.71 9.08
CA TYR A 332 21.62 -13.74 9.86
C TYR A 332 22.94 -13.38 9.18
N ASN A 333 23.70 -14.38 8.69
CA ASN A 333 24.90 -14.13 7.87
C ASN A 333 24.56 -13.24 6.66
N ALA A 334 23.45 -13.50 5.97
CA ALA A 334 22.99 -12.67 4.86
C ALA A 334 22.73 -11.22 5.29
N SER A 335 22.11 -11.01 6.45
CA SER A 335 21.82 -9.66 6.95
C SER A 335 23.11 -8.88 7.28
N LEU A 336 24.14 -9.54 7.76
CA LEU A 336 25.47 -8.94 7.99
C LEU A 336 26.13 -8.54 6.66
N ASN A 337 26.13 -9.43 5.66
CA ASN A 337 26.65 -9.15 4.33
C ASN A 337 25.93 -8.01 3.64
N LEU A 338 24.58 -7.91 3.81
CA LEU A 338 23.83 -6.77 3.30
C LEU A 338 24.24 -5.47 3.98
N LYS A 339 24.47 -5.48 5.30
CA LYS A 339 24.93 -4.30 6.03
C LYS A 339 26.25 -3.78 5.44
N ASP A 340 27.20 -4.66 5.18
CA ASP A 340 28.55 -4.28 4.79
C ASP A 340 28.76 -4.25 3.26
N CYS A 341 27.68 -4.45 2.47
CA CYS A 341 27.73 -4.40 1.01
C CYS A 341 28.12 -3.00 0.51
N GLN A 342 29.13 -2.95 -0.37
CA GLN A 342 29.67 -1.72 -0.95
C GLN A 342 29.00 -1.36 -2.30
N THR A 343 28.32 -2.32 -2.94
CA THR A 343 27.69 -2.14 -4.25
C THR A 343 26.17 -2.12 -4.11
N TYR A 344 25.55 -0.94 -4.24
CA TYR A 344 24.13 -0.74 -4.04
C TYR A 344 23.61 0.47 -4.81
N ASP A 345 22.30 0.50 -5.04
CA ASP A 345 21.57 1.68 -5.52
C ASP A 345 20.92 2.41 -4.33
N ILE A 346 20.88 3.73 -4.38
CA ILE A 346 20.12 4.54 -3.41
C ILE A 346 18.66 4.64 -3.86
N ALA A 347 17.70 4.36 -2.97
CA ALA A 347 16.28 4.27 -3.26
C ALA A 347 15.51 5.59 -3.06
#